data_162452dcc7bc7b253322ee9c5bbc8ce6
#
_entry.id   162452dcc7bc7b253322ee9c5bbc8ce6
#
_cell.length_a   1.000
_cell.length_b   1.000
_cell.length_c   1.000
_cell.angle_alpha   90.00
_cell.angle_beta   90.00
_cell.angle_gamma   90.00
#
_symmetry.space_group_name_H-M   'P 1'
#
loop_
_entity.id
_entity.type
_entity.pdbx_description
1 polymer ?
#
loop_
_entity_poly.entity_id
_entity_poly.type
_entity_poly.pdbx_seq_one_letter_code
_entity_poly.pdbx_strand_id
1 'polypeptide(L)'
;MKPFQFELKGKVKHGAYHDSPGHAYRIPKEEEPPPPATWQGQSIGSVQEWRFILALLFYKLDFAYQYEIAGGRARRGGQVLDFLVFTKPLYTPVHIVGEYWHSGENKLDDELRAHSLMKELGGIVKMPLTVYDWQLPDVDAAQKIVKKEMITG
;
A
#
# COMPACT_ATOMS: atom_id res chain seq x y z
N MET A 1 -7.95 14.22 9.56
CA MET A 1 -7.06 13.45 10.42
C MET A 1 -5.66 13.41 9.83
N LYS A 2 -4.67 13.48 10.68
CA LYS A 2 -3.28 13.43 10.20
C LYS A 2 -2.54 12.31 10.95
N PRO A 3 -2.87 11.07 10.61
CA PRO A 3 -2.42 9.94 11.41
C PRO A 3 -0.90 9.79 11.48
N PHE A 4 -0.19 10.13 10.41
CA PHE A 4 1.24 9.92 10.39
C PHE A 4 2.00 10.79 11.40
N GLN A 5 1.43 11.89 11.84
CA GLN A 5 2.12 12.80 12.74
C GLN A 5 2.40 12.15 14.09
N PHE A 6 1.47 11.37 14.62
CA PHE A 6 1.74 10.68 15.87
C PHE A 6 2.46 9.36 15.66
N GLU A 7 2.24 8.72 14.52
CA GLU A 7 2.89 7.45 14.22
C GLU A 7 4.40 7.59 14.12
N LEU A 8 4.86 8.67 13.54
CA LEU A 8 6.28 8.87 13.31
C LEU A 8 6.96 9.65 14.42
N LYS A 9 6.19 10.20 15.34
CA LYS A 9 6.71 11.05 16.40
C LYS A 9 7.62 10.27 17.32
N GLY A 10 8.83 10.77 17.49
CA GLY A 10 9.82 10.15 18.37
C GLY A 10 10.50 8.91 17.80
N LYS A 11 10.10 8.46 16.63
CA LYS A 11 10.69 7.26 16.01
C LYS A 11 11.57 7.59 14.83
N VAL A 12 11.19 8.57 14.05
CA VAL A 12 11.90 8.94 12.85
C VAL A 12 12.33 10.38 12.97
N LYS A 13 13.57 10.66 12.59
CA LYS A 13 14.07 12.03 12.60
C LYS A 13 13.27 12.87 11.61
N HIS A 14 12.99 14.09 11.96
CA HIS A 14 12.24 15.00 11.13
C HIS A 14 12.77 15.08 9.71
N GLY A 15 14.08 15.19 9.56
CA GLY A 15 14.71 15.30 8.26
C GLY A 15 14.37 14.17 7.31
N ALA A 16 14.12 12.97 7.84
CA ALA A 16 13.80 11.81 7.02
C ALA A 16 12.51 11.98 6.24
N TYR A 17 11.61 12.82 6.76
CA TYR A 17 10.29 13.01 6.15
C TYR A 17 10.07 14.43 5.65
N HIS A 18 11.06 15.30 5.81
CA HIS A 18 10.94 16.68 5.36
C HIS A 18 11.72 16.97 4.10
N ASP A 19 12.50 16.01 3.63
CA ASP A 19 13.17 16.18 2.37
C ASP A 19 12.15 16.21 1.24
N SER A 20 12.56 16.83 0.15
CA SER A 20 11.77 16.85 -1.05
C SER A 20 11.45 15.42 -1.48
N PRO A 21 10.24 15.15 -1.95
CA PRO A 21 9.91 13.83 -2.49
C PRO A 21 10.83 13.37 -3.62
N GLY A 22 11.51 14.31 -4.27
CA GLY A 22 12.48 13.96 -5.29
C GLY A 22 13.79 13.40 -4.75
N HIS A 23 14.02 13.56 -3.45
CA HIS A 23 15.20 13.03 -2.78
C HIS A 23 14.76 11.86 -1.91
N ALA A 24 14.99 10.67 -2.39
CA ALA A 24 14.67 9.49 -1.60
C ALA A 24 15.53 9.50 -0.34
N TYR A 25 14.92 9.77 0.78
CA TYR A 25 15.62 9.76 2.05
C TYR A 25 15.56 8.36 2.61
N ARG A 26 16.71 7.71 2.64
CA ARG A 26 16.76 6.31 3.10
C ARG A 26 16.63 6.25 4.62
N ILE A 27 15.65 5.48 5.08
CA ILE A 27 15.48 5.18 6.48
C ILE A 27 16.17 3.85 6.75
N PRO A 28 17.20 3.81 7.59
CA PRO A 28 17.83 2.54 7.94
C PRO A 28 16.80 1.59 8.55
N LYS A 29 16.93 0.33 8.26
CA LYS A 29 15.97 -0.67 8.73
C LYS A 29 15.81 -0.65 10.25
N GLU A 30 16.90 -0.41 10.97
CA GLU A 30 16.90 -0.34 12.42
C GLU A 30 16.13 0.86 12.96
N GLU A 31 15.92 1.86 12.14
CA GLU A 31 15.20 3.08 12.53
C GLU A 31 13.77 3.11 12.05
N GLU A 32 13.30 2.05 11.41
CA GLU A 32 11.91 2.00 10.98
C GLU A 32 11.01 1.99 12.22
N PRO A 33 9.98 2.86 12.25
CA PRO A 33 9.06 2.83 13.37
C PRO A 33 8.27 1.52 13.37
N PRO A 34 8.02 0.93 14.52
CA PRO A 34 7.23 -0.30 14.58
C PRO A 34 5.79 -0.04 14.15
N PRO A 35 5.11 -1.04 13.60
CA PRO A 35 3.72 -0.86 13.22
C PRO A 35 2.83 -0.67 14.45
N PRO A 36 1.86 0.24 14.38
CA PRO A 36 0.85 0.34 15.43
C PRO A 36 -0.07 -0.90 15.39
N ALA A 37 -0.89 -1.05 16.40
CA ALA A 37 -1.83 -2.18 16.43
C ALA A 37 -2.83 -2.12 15.28
N THR A 38 -3.30 -0.91 14.95
CA THR A 38 -4.27 -0.71 13.89
C THR A 38 -3.95 0.53 13.06
N TRP A 39 -4.50 0.56 11.87
CA TRP A 39 -4.48 1.71 10.99
C TRP A 39 -5.84 1.82 10.32
N GLN A 40 -6.45 3.01 10.40
CA GLN A 40 -7.80 3.23 9.88
C GLN A 40 -8.80 2.19 10.39
N GLY A 41 -8.62 1.76 11.64
CA GLY A 41 -9.52 0.79 12.25
C GLY A 41 -9.26 -0.67 11.92
N GLN A 42 -8.24 -0.94 11.11
CA GLN A 42 -7.91 -2.30 10.68
C GLN A 42 -6.59 -2.75 11.28
N SER A 43 -6.51 -4.02 11.67
CA SER A 43 -5.24 -4.60 12.11
C SER A 43 -4.25 -4.63 10.95
N ILE A 44 -3.01 -4.29 11.23
CA ILE A 44 -1.98 -4.31 10.19
C ILE A 44 -1.54 -5.76 9.97
N GLY A 45 -1.68 -6.22 8.72
CA GLY A 45 -1.47 -7.62 8.39
C GLY A 45 -0.03 -8.06 8.32
N SER A 46 0.90 -7.14 8.07
CA SER A 46 2.31 -7.50 7.94
C SER A 46 3.19 -6.27 8.06
N VAL A 47 4.49 -6.51 8.31
CA VAL A 47 5.45 -5.41 8.32
C VAL A 47 5.61 -4.81 6.92
N GLN A 48 5.41 -5.61 5.88
CA GLN A 48 5.48 -5.14 4.51
C GLN A 48 4.37 -4.13 4.22
N GLU A 49 3.16 -4.41 4.70
CA GLU A 49 2.06 -3.45 4.57
C GLU A 49 2.37 -2.17 5.32
N TRP A 50 2.96 -2.28 6.50
CA TRP A 50 3.36 -1.11 7.27
C TRP A 50 4.40 -0.26 6.53
N ARG A 51 5.37 -0.91 5.91
CA ARG A 51 6.37 -0.20 5.09
C ARG A 51 5.72 0.55 3.94
N PHE A 52 4.72 -0.06 3.33
CA PHE A 52 3.99 0.58 2.26
C PHE A 52 3.19 1.79 2.76
N ILE A 53 2.56 1.67 3.93
CA ILE A 53 1.88 2.80 4.58
C ILE A 53 2.86 3.96 4.79
N LEU A 54 4.04 3.67 5.34
CA LEU A 54 5.04 4.71 5.59
C LEU A 54 5.44 5.40 4.28
N ALA A 55 5.57 4.66 3.21
CA ALA A 55 5.91 5.23 1.91
C ALA A 55 4.80 6.14 1.38
N LEU A 56 3.56 5.72 1.52
CA LEU A 56 2.42 6.55 1.10
C LEU A 56 2.36 7.84 1.90
N LEU A 57 2.61 7.76 3.20
CA LEU A 57 2.65 8.94 4.05
C LEU A 57 3.80 9.88 3.67
N PHE A 58 4.94 9.31 3.31
CA PHE A 58 6.09 10.11 2.89
C PHE A 58 5.74 11.00 1.70
N TYR A 59 5.02 10.46 0.73
CA TYR A 59 4.60 11.21 -0.45
C TYR A 59 3.27 11.93 -0.27
N LYS A 60 2.71 11.90 0.95
CA LYS A 60 1.46 12.59 1.28
C LYS A 60 0.30 12.17 0.40
N LEU A 61 0.25 10.89 0.07
CA LEU A 61 -0.84 10.33 -0.71
C LEU A 61 -1.94 9.85 0.23
N ASP A 62 -3.17 10.19 -0.11
CA ASP A 62 -4.33 9.69 0.61
C ASP A 62 -4.68 8.29 0.14
N PHE A 63 -5.15 7.47 1.04
CA PHE A 63 -5.47 6.08 0.73
C PHE A 63 -6.45 5.49 1.73
N ALA A 64 -7.13 4.42 1.30
CA ALA A 64 -7.92 3.58 2.19
C ALA A 64 -7.17 2.26 2.36
N TYR A 65 -7.02 1.83 3.61
CA TYR A 65 -6.36 0.58 3.96
C TYR A 65 -7.40 -0.51 4.16
N GLN A 66 -7.19 -1.70 3.60
CA GLN A 66 -8.11 -2.83 3.70
C GLN A 66 -9.49 -2.45 3.16
N TYR A 67 -9.52 -2.00 1.92
CA TYR A 67 -10.73 -1.52 1.29
C TYR A 67 -11.58 -2.67 0.76
N GLU A 68 -12.82 -2.79 1.25
CA GLU A 68 -13.71 -3.88 0.85
C GLU A 68 -14.45 -3.57 -0.44
N ILE A 69 -14.53 -4.57 -1.29
CA ILE A 69 -15.23 -4.49 -2.58
C ILE A 69 -16.24 -5.61 -2.64
N ALA A 70 -17.45 -5.30 -3.06
CA ALA A 70 -18.53 -6.28 -3.24
C ALA A 70 -18.81 -7.07 -1.97
N GLY A 71 -18.72 -6.42 -0.82
CA GLY A 71 -19.01 -7.04 0.47
C GLY A 71 -17.81 -7.66 1.17
N GLY A 72 -16.62 -7.51 0.58
CA GLY A 72 -15.39 -7.97 1.21
C GLY A 72 -15.34 -9.47 1.41
N ARG A 73 -14.67 -9.90 2.48
CA ARG A 73 -14.51 -11.33 2.79
C ARG A 73 -15.81 -12.00 3.21
N ALA A 74 -16.82 -11.24 3.59
CA ALA A 74 -18.08 -11.78 4.08
C ALA A 74 -19.00 -12.26 2.97
N ARG A 75 -18.72 -11.89 1.72
CA ARG A 75 -19.59 -12.22 0.60
C ARG A 75 -18.84 -12.96 -0.48
N ARG A 76 -19.56 -13.89 -1.12
CA ARG A 76 -19.02 -14.62 -2.26
C ARG A 76 -18.75 -13.65 -3.40
N GLY A 77 -17.56 -13.73 -3.98
CA GLY A 77 -17.13 -12.82 -5.03
C GLY A 77 -16.63 -11.49 -4.54
N GLY A 78 -16.73 -11.23 -3.23
CA GLY A 78 -16.17 -10.04 -2.65
C GLY A 78 -14.66 -10.16 -2.47
N GLN A 79 -14.00 -9.03 -2.32
CA GLN A 79 -12.57 -9.01 -2.09
C GLN A 79 -12.18 -7.81 -1.24
N VAL A 80 -10.98 -7.88 -0.69
CA VAL A 80 -10.41 -6.78 0.09
C VAL A 80 -9.11 -6.37 -0.60
N LEU A 81 -9.01 -5.09 -0.93
CA LEU A 81 -7.76 -4.51 -1.39
C LEU A 81 -6.92 -4.17 -0.18
N ASP A 82 -5.63 -4.45 -0.26
CA ASP A 82 -4.75 -3.98 0.80
C ASP A 82 -4.74 -2.45 0.85
N PHE A 83 -4.70 -1.83 -0.33
CA PHE A 83 -4.76 -0.37 -0.42
C PHE A 83 -5.55 0.06 -1.63
N LEU A 84 -6.33 1.12 -1.46
CA LEU A 84 -6.84 1.90 -2.58
C LEU A 84 -6.24 3.29 -2.44
N VAL A 85 -5.29 3.63 -3.29
CA VAL A 85 -4.57 4.91 -3.21
C VAL A 85 -5.27 5.91 -4.12
N PHE A 86 -5.59 7.07 -3.56
CA PHE A 86 -6.38 8.08 -4.27
C PHE A 86 -5.49 8.95 -5.16
N THR A 87 -4.77 8.31 -6.08
CA THR A 87 -4.00 8.99 -7.11
C THR A 87 -4.92 9.64 -8.14
N LYS A 88 -4.39 10.56 -8.91
CA LYS A 88 -5.17 11.25 -9.94
C LYS A 88 -4.49 11.10 -11.29
N PRO A 89 -5.25 11.02 -12.36
CA PRO A 89 -6.72 11.09 -12.47
C PRO A 89 -7.45 9.81 -12.09
N LEU A 90 -6.74 8.69 -11.93
CA LEU A 90 -7.33 7.41 -11.59
C LEU A 90 -6.72 6.91 -10.28
N TYR A 91 -7.55 6.25 -9.49
CA TYR A 91 -7.09 5.61 -8.25
C TYR A 91 -6.23 4.39 -8.55
N THR A 92 -5.34 4.08 -7.64
CA THR A 92 -4.44 2.93 -7.78
C THR A 92 -4.78 1.87 -6.74
N PRO A 93 -5.37 0.73 -7.16
CA PRO A 93 -5.58 -0.38 -6.25
C PRO A 93 -4.29 -1.16 -6.07
N VAL A 94 -4.01 -1.60 -4.85
CA VAL A 94 -2.75 -2.29 -4.53
C VAL A 94 -3.02 -3.55 -3.74
N HIS A 95 -2.35 -4.63 -4.13
CA HIS A 95 -2.30 -5.88 -3.39
C HIS A 95 -0.86 -6.14 -2.96
N ILE A 96 -0.67 -6.46 -1.69
CA ILE A 96 0.60 -6.93 -1.16
C ILE A 96 0.48 -8.45 -1.03
N VAL A 97 1.32 -9.17 -1.74
CA VAL A 97 1.18 -10.62 -1.87
C VAL A 97 2.38 -11.35 -1.27
N GLY A 98 2.10 -12.35 -0.45
CA GLY A 98 3.14 -13.20 0.09
C GLY A 98 3.72 -14.15 -0.95
N GLU A 99 4.93 -14.62 -0.69
CA GLU A 99 5.69 -15.40 -1.66
C GLU A 99 5.00 -16.70 -2.08
N TYR A 100 4.35 -17.37 -1.15
CA TYR A 100 3.73 -18.65 -1.46
C TYR A 100 2.47 -18.52 -2.35
N TRP A 101 2.01 -17.32 -2.61
CA TRP A 101 0.87 -17.09 -3.49
C TRP A 101 1.25 -16.98 -4.98
N HIS A 102 2.50 -17.27 -5.33
CA HIS A 102 2.99 -17.14 -6.70
C HIS A 102 2.75 -18.37 -7.57
N SER A 103 1.92 -19.29 -7.17
CA SER A 103 1.63 -20.47 -8.00
C SER A 103 0.78 -20.07 -9.20
N GLY A 104 0.81 -20.90 -10.24
CA GLY A 104 0.02 -20.66 -11.44
C GLY A 104 -1.47 -20.57 -11.18
N GLU A 105 -1.97 -21.36 -10.24
CA GLU A 105 -3.39 -21.34 -9.87
C GLU A 105 -3.80 -19.98 -9.31
N ASN A 106 -2.96 -19.42 -8.46
CA ASN A 106 -3.24 -18.13 -7.86
C ASN A 106 -3.20 -17.00 -8.90
N LYS A 107 -2.38 -17.18 -9.93
CA LYS A 107 -2.27 -16.18 -10.98
C LYS A 107 -3.58 -16.01 -11.74
N LEU A 108 -4.26 -17.12 -12.05
CA LEU A 108 -5.56 -17.05 -12.71
C LEU A 108 -6.59 -16.37 -11.81
N ASP A 109 -6.61 -16.73 -10.52
CA ASP A 109 -7.52 -16.10 -9.56
C ASP A 109 -7.26 -14.61 -9.47
N ASP A 110 -6.00 -14.20 -9.48
CA ASP A 110 -5.63 -12.79 -9.43
C ASP A 110 -6.15 -12.03 -10.65
N GLU A 111 -6.08 -12.63 -11.83
CA GLU A 111 -6.61 -12.03 -13.04
C GLU A 111 -8.13 -11.86 -12.96
N LEU A 112 -8.84 -12.87 -12.46
CA LEU A 112 -10.28 -12.79 -12.30
C LEU A 112 -10.67 -11.73 -11.29
N ARG A 113 -9.92 -11.61 -10.21
CA ARG A 113 -10.15 -10.58 -9.21
C ARG A 113 -9.91 -9.19 -9.78
N ALA A 114 -8.87 -9.04 -10.60
CA ALA A 114 -8.58 -7.77 -11.25
C ALA A 114 -9.74 -7.34 -12.15
N HIS A 115 -10.29 -8.27 -12.93
CA HIS A 115 -11.44 -7.98 -13.78
C HIS A 115 -12.65 -7.58 -12.96
N SER A 116 -12.93 -8.31 -11.87
CA SER A 116 -14.03 -8.00 -10.98
C SER A 116 -13.86 -6.61 -10.36
N LEU A 117 -12.66 -6.28 -9.96
CA LEU A 117 -12.34 -4.97 -9.39
C LEU A 117 -12.60 -3.86 -10.39
N MET A 118 -12.09 -4.01 -11.60
CA MET A 118 -12.27 -3.00 -12.65
C MET A 118 -13.74 -2.80 -12.98
N LYS A 119 -14.50 -3.88 -13.00
CA LYS A 119 -15.92 -3.82 -13.25
C LYS A 119 -16.68 -3.12 -12.13
N GLU A 120 -16.32 -3.44 -10.87
CA GLU A 120 -17.02 -2.90 -9.70
C GLU A 120 -16.74 -1.42 -9.51
N LEU A 121 -15.48 -1.01 -9.66
CA LEU A 121 -15.08 0.37 -9.44
C LEU A 121 -15.17 1.23 -10.71
N GLY A 122 -15.47 0.61 -11.85
CA GLY A 122 -15.65 1.35 -13.09
C GLY A 122 -14.38 2.00 -13.59
N GLY A 123 -14.52 3.12 -14.28
CA GLY A 123 -13.41 3.81 -14.91
C GLY A 123 -12.60 4.70 -13.99
N ILE A 124 -12.75 4.59 -12.66
CA ILE A 124 -12.02 5.45 -11.73
C ILE A 124 -10.72 4.85 -11.24
N VAL A 125 -10.41 3.62 -11.62
CA VAL A 125 -9.21 2.94 -11.14
C VAL A 125 -8.31 2.52 -12.30
N LYS A 126 -7.01 2.48 -11.99
CA LYS A 126 -6.01 1.88 -12.87
C LYS A 126 -6.05 0.36 -12.72
N MET A 127 -5.29 -0.33 -13.56
CA MET A 127 -5.01 -1.75 -13.33
C MET A 127 -4.39 -1.93 -11.95
N PRO A 128 -4.81 -2.98 -11.21
CA PRO A 128 -4.25 -3.21 -9.88
C PRO A 128 -2.74 -3.39 -9.92
N LEU A 129 -2.08 -2.80 -8.94
CA LEU A 129 -0.66 -2.97 -8.71
C LEU A 129 -0.46 -4.12 -7.74
N THR A 130 0.30 -5.11 -8.14
CA THR A 130 0.67 -6.21 -7.26
C THR A 130 2.09 -5.99 -6.79
N VAL A 131 2.27 -5.93 -5.47
CA VAL A 131 3.59 -5.80 -4.86
C VAL A 131 3.83 -7.05 -4.02
N TYR A 132 4.94 -7.70 -4.27
CA TYR A 132 5.27 -8.92 -3.54
C TYR A 132 6.05 -8.58 -2.27
N ASP A 133 5.90 -9.41 -1.26
CA ASP A 133 6.53 -9.16 0.04
C ASP A 133 8.05 -8.98 -0.06
N TRP A 134 8.70 -9.74 -0.93
CA TRP A 134 10.15 -9.64 -1.11
C TRP A 134 10.58 -8.31 -1.73
N GLN A 135 9.64 -7.57 -2.31
CA GLN A 135 9.93 -6.25 -2.87
C GLN A 135 9.92 -5.16 -1.80
N LEU A 136 9.57 -5.51 -0.58
CA LEU A 136 9.42 -4.56 0.52
C LEU A 136 10.33 -4.92 1.70
N PRO A 137 11.65 -5.04 1.46
CA PRO A 137 12.57 -5.41 2.54
C PRO A 137 12.80 -4.27 3.54
N ASP A 138 12.49 -3.04 3.15
CA ASP A 138 12.62 -1.86 4.00
C ASP A 138 11.74 -0.74 3.47
N VAL A 139 11.72 0.38 4.19
CA VAL A 139 10.90 1.54 3.80
C VAL A 139 11.44 2.19 2.53
N ASP A 140 12.76 2.20 2.35
CA ASP A 140 13.37 2.77 1.15
C ASP A 140 12.84 2.08 -0.12
N ALA A 141 12.77 0.75 -0.09
CA ALA A 141 12.24 -0.01 -1.22
C ALA A 141 10.77 0.35 -1.48
N ALA A 142 9.98 0.48 -0.42
CA ALA A 142 8.58 0.87 -0.55
C ALA A 142 8.45 2.27 -1.15
N GLN A 143 9.28 3.20 -0.72
CA GLN A 143 9.28 4.56 -1.27
C GLN A 143 9.60 4.56 -2.77
N LYS A 144 10.54 3.74 -3.18
CA LYS A 144 10.90 3.66 -4.61
C LYS A 144 9.75 3.13 -5.44
N ILE A 145 9.03 2.14 -4.93
CA ILE A 145 7.87 1.59 -5.64
C ILE A 145 6.77 2.64 -5.74
N VAL A 146 6.44 3.29 -4.65
CA VAL A 146 5.39 4.32 -4.65
C VAL A 146 5.77 5.46 -5.59
N LYS A 147 7.02 5.90 -5.56
CA LYS A 147 7.47 6.95 -6.46
C LYS A 147 7.31 6.55 -7.93
N LYS A 148 7.77 5.36 -8.27
CA LYS A 148 7.71 4.88 -9.65
C LYS A 148 6.28 4.73 -10.13
N GLU A 149 5.41 4.12 -9.32
CA GLU A 149 4.07 3.76 -9.76
C GLU A 149 3.04 4.88 -9.60
N MET A 150 3.25 5.79 -8.67
CA MET A 150 2.20 6.74 -8.29
C MET A 150 2.61 8.20 -8.38
N ILE A 151 3.90 8.49 -8.41
CA ILE A 151 4.38 9.89 -8.45
C ILE A 151 4.94 10.24 -9.82
N THR A 152 5.83 9.41 -10.36
CA THR A 152 6.51 9.69 -11.63
C THR A 152 5.99 8.85 -12.79
N GLY A 153 5.17 7.88 -12.51
CA GLY A 153 4.67 6.97 -13.53
C GLY A 153 3.48 7.47 -14.33
#